data_71f0fde47ad12936a1faa27a75a45af3
#
_entry.id   71f0fde47ad12936a1faa27a75a45af3
#
_cell.length_a   1.000
_cell.length_b   1.000
_cell.length_c   1.000
_cell.angle_alpha   90.00
_cell.angle_beta   90.00
_cell.angle_gamma   90.00
#
_symmetry.space_group_name_H-M   'P 1'
#
loop_
_entity.id
_entity.type
_entity.pdbx_description
1 polymer ?
#
loop_
_entity_poly.entity_id
_entity_poly.type
_entity_poly.pdbx_seq_one_letter_code
_entity_poly.pdbx_strand_id
1 'polypeptide(L)'
;MSSTTAQTLPDGVVTLADHEFHARSLLDEAVWAYFNGGAADELTLRANAQAWQTIELLPRVMRQLSGGHTRVNLLGREWPHPILVAPMAYQRLAHPHAEQATALAAAALGAGLVLSTQASTLLEDVARTVL
;
A
#
# COMPACT_ATOMS: atom_id res chain seq x y z
N MET A 1 -0.45 -23.26 16.66
CA MET A 1 -0.49 -21.80 16.74
C MET A 1 0.88 -21.29 16.35
N SER A 2 1.09 -20.97 15.08
CA SER A 2 2.36 -20.42 14.61
C SER A 2 2.38 -18.94 14.98
N SER A 3 3.30 -18.53 15.83
CA SER A 3 3.49 -17.13 16.19
C SER A 3 3.96 -16.39 14.95
N THR A 4 3.10 -15.57 14.38
CA THR A 4 3.51 -14.60 13.36
C THR A 4 4.41 -13.59 14.05
N THR A 5 5.71 -13.82 14.02
CA THR A 5 6.69 -12.84 14.45
C THR A 5 6.55 -11.64 13.52
N ALA A 6 6.18 -10.48 14.07
CA ALA A 6 6.17 -9.25 13.30
C ALA A 6 7.59 -9.07 12.71
N GLN A 7 7.69 -9.10 11.40
CA GLN A 7 8.95 -8.83 10.74
C GLN A 7 9.29 -7.36 10.98
N THR A 8 10.43 -7.10 11.56
CA THR A 8 10.99 -5.75 11.65
C THR A 8 11.35 -5.27 10.26
N LEU A 9 11.16 -3.97 10.01
CA LEU A 9 11.65 -3.37 8.78
C LEU A 9 13.16 -3.61 8.65
N PRO A 10 13.66 -3.89 7.45
CA PRO A 10 15.10 -3.99 7.22
C PRO A 10 15.81 -2.69 7.59
N ASP A 11 17.05 -2.78 8.03
CA ASP A 11 17.87 -1.62 8.32
C ASP A 11 17.99 -0.72 7.08
N GLY A 12 17.83 0.59 7.28
CA GLY A 12 17.93 1.58 6.22
C GLY A 12 16.63 1.84 5.43
N VAL A 13 15.54 1.12 5.71
CA VAL A 13 14.23 1.39 5.10
C VAL A 13 13.51 2.49 5.90
N VAL A 14 13.46 3.70 5.34
CA VAL A 14 12.85 4.89 5.96
C VAL A 14 11.73 5.47 5.11
N THR A 15 11.85 5.40 3.79
CA THR A 15 10.90 5.96 2.82
C THR A 15 10.24 4.86 1.99
N LEU A 16 9.16 5.21 1.25
CA LEU A 16 8.54 4.27 0.31
C LEU A 16 9.50 3.84 -0.81
N ALA A 17 10.39 4.72 -1.25
CA ALA A 17 11.41 4.39 -2.25
C ALA A 17 12.42 3.34 -1.74
N ASP A 18 12.73 3.35 -0.44
CA ASP A 18 13.62 2.36 0.15
C ASP A 18 12.99 0.96 0.12
N HIS A 19 11.66 0.86 0.29
CA HIS A 19 10.93 -0.41 0.14
C HIS A 19 11.06 -0.95 -1.29
N GLU A 20 10.95 -0.10 -2.30
CA GLU A 20 11.12 -0.49 -3.69
C GLU A 20 12.53 -1.03 -3.93
N PHE A 21 13.56 -0.31 -3.48
CA PHE A 21 14.94 -0.74 -3.58
C PHE A 21 15.18 -2.09 -2.88
N HIS A 22 14.61 -2.27 -1.68
CA HIS A 22 14.70 -3.53 -0.95
C HIS A 22 13.99 -4.67 -1.69
N ALA A 23 12.78 -4.44 -2.20
CA ALA A 23 12.02 -5.43 -2.96
C ALA A 23 12.78 -5.90 -4.22
N ARG A 24 13.49 -4.99 -4.90
CA ARG A 24 14.31 -5.32 -6.07
C ARG A 24 15.34 -6.42 -5.80
N SER A 25 15.88 -6.48 -4.58
CA SER A 25 16.86 -7.50 -4.19
C SER A 25 16.24 -8.87 -3.87
N LEU A 26 14.92 -8.93 -3.65
CA LEU A 26 14.20 -10.14 -3.24
C LEU A 26 13.43 -10.79 -4.39
N LEU A 27 13.03 -10.01 -5.39
CA LEU A 27 12.20 -10.46 -6.51
C LEU A 27 13.07 -10.88 -7.68
N ASP A 28 12.64 -11.94 -8.38
CA ASP A 28 13.26 -12.28 -9.66
C ASP A 28 12.95 -11.22 -10.74
N GLU A 29 13.72 -11.23 -11.83
CA GLU A 29 13.65 -10.18 -12.87
C GLU A 29 12.27 -10.09 -13.53
N ALA A 30 11.60 -11.21 -13.77
CA ALA A 30 10.30 -11.23 -14.44
C ALA A 30 9.19 -10.68 -13.51
N VAL A 31 9.21 -11.04 -12.23
CA VAL A 31 8.28 -10.53 -11.23
C VAL A 31 8.52 -9.05 -10.98
N TRP A 32 9.78 -8.64 -10.88
CA TRP A 32 10.14 -7.23 -10.77
C TRP A 32 9.60 -6.40 -11.94
N ALA A 33 9.88 -6.86 -13.19
CA ALA A 33 9.41 -6.17 -14.39
C ALA A 33 7.88 -6.06 -14.43
N TYR A 34 7.17 -7.10 -13.96
CA TYR A 34 5.71 -7.08 -13.90
C TYR A 34 5.17 -6.02 -12.93
N PHE A 35 5.72 -5.92 -11.72
CA PHE A 35 5.22 -4.98 -10.72
C PHE A 35 5.71 -3.55 -10.92
N ASN A 36 6.92 -3.37 -11.40
CA ASN A 36 7.57 -2.07 -11.46
C ASN A 36 7.58 -1.44 -12.87
N GLY A 37 7.32 -2.24 -13.90
CA GLY A 37 7.33 -1.77 -15.29
C GLY A 37 6.05 -1.03 -15.67
N GLY A 38 6.20 -0.11 -16.64
CA GLY A 38 5.11 0.60 -17.27
C GLY A 38 4.94 0.23 -18.75
N ALA A 39 3.91 0.76 -19.38
CA ALA A 39 3.63 0.52 -20.78
C ALA A 39 4.56 1.33 -21.69
N ALA A 40 5.04 0.72 -22.78
CA ALA A 40 5.85 1.34 -23.82
C ALA A 40 7.03 2.14 -23.24
N ASP A 41 7.12 3.43 -23.56
CA ASP A 41 8.19 4.33 -23.09
C ASP A 41 8.03 4.79 -21.63
N GLU A 42 7.07 4.24 -20.88
CA GLU A 42 6.82 4.53 -19.46
C GLU A 42 6.58 6.02 -19.13
N LEU A 43 6.09 6.79 -20.10
CA LEU A 43 5.86 8.24 -19.92
C LEU A 43 4.88 8.52 -18.78
N THR A 44 3.77 7.78 -18.73
CA THR A 44 2.76 7.94 -17.68
C THR A 44 3.28 7.48 -16.32
N LEU A 45 4.04 6.40 -16.25
CA LEU A 45 4.67 5.93 -15.01
C LEU A 45 5.54 7.03 -14.40
N ARG A 46 6.44 7.62 -15.20
CA ARG A 46 7.28 8.73 -14.75
C ARG A 46 6.47 9.99 -14.38
N ALA A 47 5.47 10.34 -15.20
CA ALA A 47 4.63 11.49 -14.95
C ALA A 47 3.83 11.38 -13.65
N ASN A 48 3.35 10.19 -13.29
CA ASN A 48 2.66 9.94 -12.02
C ASN A 48 3.56 10.23 -10.82
N ALA A 49 4.80 9.78 -10.85
CA ALA A 49 5.76 10.06 -9.78
C ALA A 49 6.11 11.56 -9.70
N GLN A 50 6.32 12.21 -10.84
CA GLN A 50 6.62 13.64 -10.91
C GLN A 50 5.47 14.52 -10.43
N ALA A 51 4.22 14.13 -10.68
CA ALA A 51 3.05 14.90 -10.27
C ALA A 51 3.01 15.14 -8.75
N TRP A 52 3.44 14.18 -7.95
CA TRP A 52 3.53 14.35 -6.49
C TRP A 52 4.54 15.43 -6.08
N GLN A 53 5.61 15.62 -6.84
CA GLN A 53 6.65 16.62 -6.56
C GLN A 53 6.21 18.05 -6.85
N THR A 54 5.11 18.23 -7.58
CA THR A 54 4.53 19.55 -7.88
C THR A 54 3.50 19.98 -6.84
N ILE A 55 3.13 19.12 -5.91
CA ILE A 55 2.16 19.43 -4.85
C ILE A 55 2.90 20.00 -3.65
N GLU A 56 2.59 21.24 -3.32
CA GLU A 56 3.19 21.95 -2.19
C GLU A 56 2.17 22.09 -1.06
N LEU A 57 2.66 21.96 0.18
CA LEU A 57 1.87 22.24 1.38
C LEU A 57 2.14 23.68 1.80
N LEU A 58 1.08 24.51 1.82
CA LEU A 58 1.15 25.86 2.35
C LEU A 58 0.87 25.87 3.86
N PRO A 59 1.89 25.90 4.72
CA PRO A 59 1.68 25.93 6.16
C PRO A 59 1.05 27.27 6.58
N ARG A 60 0.09 27.19 7.51
CA ARG A 60 -0.56 28.37 8.07
C ARG A 60 -0.30 28.42 9.57
N VAL A 61 0.47 29.43 9.99
CA VAL A 61 0.75 29.64 11.41
C VAL A 61 -0.44 30.30 12.13
N MET A 62 -0.46 30.22 13.46
CA MET A 62 -1.46 30.82 14.35
C MET A 62 -2.92 30.40 14.04
N ARG A 63 -3.12 29.20 13.51
CA ARG A 63 -4.47 28.59 13.35
C ARG A 63 -4.79 27.70 14.54
N GLN A 64 -6.03 27.75 14.97
CA GLN A 64 -6.51 26.79 15.98
C GLN A 64 -6.54 25.39 15.36
N LEU A 65 -5.87 24.44 16.01
CA LEU A 65 -5.77 23.05 15.57
C LEU A 65 -6.54 22.07 16.47
N SER A 66 -7.19 22.58 17.53
CA SER A 66 -7.98 21.73 18.42
C SER A 66 -9.13 21.08 17.65
N GLY A 67 -9.29 19.76 17.80
CA GLY A 67 -10.31 18.99 17.09
C GLY A 67 -9.95 18.63 15.64
N GLY A 68 -8.75 18.99 15.17
CA GLY A 68 -8.27 18.55 13.86
C GLY A 68 -8.12 17.04 13.80
N HIS A 69 -8.54 16.43 12.69
CA HIS A 69 -8.39 14.99 12.43
C HIS A 69 -8.38 14.69 10.94
N THR A 70 -7.94 13.47 10.59
CA THR A 70 -7.90 12.97 9.22
C THR A 70 -9.10 12.07 8.86
N ARG A 71 -10.06 11.91 9.75
CA ARG A 71 -11.24 11.06 9.52
C ARG A 71 -12.04 11.52 8.32
N VAL A 72 -12.52 10.54 7.55
CA VAL A 72 -13.38 10.75 6.38
C VAL A 72 -14.55 9.77 6.39
N ASN A 73 -15.69 10.17 5.84
CA ASN A 73 -16.80 9.27 5.55
C ASN A 73 -16.72 8.82 4.10
N LEU A 74 -16.51 7.54 3.89
CA LEU A 74 -16.41 6.94 2.56
C LEU A 74 -17.17 5.61 2.54
N LEU A 75 -18.00 5.41 1.51
CA LEU A 75 -18.82 4.19 1.34
C LEU A 75 -19.69 3.86 2.55
N GLY A 76 -20.27 4.87 3.20
CA GLY A 76 -21.16 4.71 4.37
C GLY A 76 -20.45 4.34 5.67
N ARG A 77 -19.13 4.42 5.72
CA ARG A 77 -18.31 4.12 6.90
C ARG A 77 -17.37 5.29 7.22
N GLU A 78 -17.16 5.57 8.50
CA GLU A 78 -16.10 6.47 8.95
C GLU A 78 -14.76 5.73 8.97
N TRP A 79 -13.76 6.36 8.35
CA TRP A 79 -12.38 5.90 8.30
C TRP A 79 -11.48 6.87 9.06
N PRO A 80 -10.42 6.39 9.74
CA PRO A 80 -9.51 7.26 10.48
C PRO A 80 -8.71 8.20 9.58
N HIS A 81 -8.56 7.86 8.31
CA HIS A 81 -7.83 8.62 7.28
C HIS A 81 -8.30 8.23 5.86
N PRO A 82 -8.05 9.05 4.84
CA PRO A 82 -8.50 8.81 3.47
C PRO A 82 -7.60 7.86 2.65
N ILE A 83 -6.71 7.11 3.29
CA ILE A 83 -5.76 6.23 2.59
C ILE A 83 -6.35 4.84 2.51
N LEU A 84 -6.42 4.29 1.28
CA LEU A 84 -6.81 2.93 0.99
C LEU A 84 -5.72 2.25 0.16
N VAL A 85 -5.61 0.94 0.30
CA VAL A 85 -4.71 0.14 -0.55
C VAL A 85 -5.42 -0.13 -1.87
N ALA A 86 -4.79 0.25 -2.97
CA ALA A 86 -5.30 0.05 -4.32
C ALA A 86 -5.28 -1.44 -4.72
N PRO A 87 -6.16 -1.87 -5.65
CA PRO A 87 -6.15 -3.24 -6.15
C PRO A 87 -4.84 -3.54 -6.89
N MET A 88 -4.21 -4.66 -6.53
CA MET A 88 -3.02 -5.17 -7.18
C MET A 88 -3.21 -6.64 -7.49
N ALA A 89 -2.91 -7.03 -8.74
CA ALA A 89 -3.02 -8.42 -9.19
C ALA A 89 -1.83 -9.26 -8.71
N TYR A 90 -2.04 -10.57 -8.60
CA TYR A 90 -1.01 -11.60 -8.44
C TYR A 90 0.00 -11.38 -7.32
N GLN A 91 -0.40 -10.89 -6.17
CA GLN A 91 0.51 -10.58 -5.05
C GLN A 91 1.31 -11.81 -4.58
N ARG A 92 0.86 -13.03 -4.86
CA ARG A 92 1.59 -14.27 -4.55
C ARG A 92 2.92 -14.39 -5.29
N LEU A 93 3.08 -13.71 -6.40
CA LEU A 93 4.38 -13.64 -7.10
C LEU A 93 5.44 -12.92 -6.24
N ALA A 94 5.02 -11.94 -5.45
CA ALA A 94 5.91 -11.16 -4.59
C ALA A 94 6.07 -11.75 -3.19
N HIS A 95 4.99 -12.35 -2.61
CA HIS A 95 5.01 -12.81 -1.23
C HIS A 95 4.05 -14.00 -1.00
N PRO A 96 4.45 -15.06 -0.26
CA PRO A 96 3.64 -16.26 -0.08
C PRO A 96 2.28 -16.01 0.59
N HIS A 97 2.18 -15.02 1.48
CA HIS A 97 0.91 -14.64 2.12
C HIS A 97 0.08 -13.63 1.32
N ALA A 98 0.60 -13.15 0.20
CA ALA A 98 -0.14 -12.38 -0.80
C ALA A 98 -1.11 -11.33 -0.20
N GLU A 99 -2.34 -11.28 -0.68
CA GLU A 99 -3.39 -10.33 -0.28
C GLU A 99 -3.79 -10.44 1.19
N GLN A 100 -3.58 -11.60 1.83
CA GLN A 100 -3.85 -11.77 3.26
C GLN A 100 -2.90 -10.93 4.11
N ALA A 101 -1.60 -10.89 3.77
CA ALA A 101 -0.64 -10.04 4.45
C ALA A 101 -0.96 -8.55 4.27
N THR A 102 -1.34 -8.18 3.05
CA THR A 102 -1.76 -6.80 2.73
C THR A 102 -3.02 -6.40 3.50
N ALA A 103 -4.01 -7.30 3.59
CA ALA A 103 -5.24 -7.07 4.33
C ALA A 103 -4.99 -6.86 5.84
N LEU A 104 -4.15 -7.72 6.44
CA LEU A 104 -3.76 -7.58 7.84
C LEU A 104 -3.06 -6.24 8.12
N ALA A 105 -2.12 -5.86 7.26
CA ALA A 105 -1.41 -4.59 7.40
C ALA A 105 -2.35 -3.39 7.24
N ALA A 106 -3.24 -3.41 6.25
CA ALA A 106 -4.25 -2.37 6.05
C ALA A 106 -5.18 -2.26 7.26
N ALA A 107 -5.71 -3.38 7.75
CA ALA A 107 -6.59 -3.41 8.91
C ALA A 107 -5.92 -2.89 10.18
N ALA A 108 -4.66 -3.26 10.42
CA ALA A 108 -3.88 -2.80 11.57
C ALA A 108 -3.69 -1.27 11.58
N LEU A 109 -3.66 -0.64 10.42
CA LEU A 109 -3.54 0.81 10.25
C LEU A 109 -4.89 1.52 10.06
N GLY A 110 -6.00 0.79 10.11
CA GLY A 110 -7.34 1.36 9.88
C GLY A 110 -7.59 1.77 8.42
N ALA A 111 -6.81 1.23 7.49
CA ALA A 111 -6.97 1.47 6.06
C ALA A 111 -7.92 0.46 5.42
N GLY A 112 -8.64 0.87 4.36
CA GLY A 112 -9.38 -0.05 3.51
C GLY A 112 -8.46 -0.73 2.48
N LEU A 113 -8.84 -1.93 2.06
CA LEU A 113 -8.22 -2.64 0.94
C LEU A 113 -9.25 -2.82 -0.17
N VAL A 114 -8.88 -2.45 -1.39
CA VAL A 114 -9.64 -2.83 -2.60
C VAL A 114 -8.99 -4.07 -3.19
N LEU A 115 -9.72 -5.19 -3.16
CA LEU A 115 -9.20 -6.45 -3.70
C LEU A 115 -9.27 -6.46 -5.22
N SER A 116 -8.19 -6.88 -5.87
CA SER A 116 -8.15 -7.04 -7.33
C SER A 116 -9.03 -8.20 -7.80
N THR A 117 -9.65 -8.07 -8.97
CA THR A 117 -10.31 -9.19 -9.67
C THR A 117 -9.33 -10.30 -10.10
N GLN A 118 -8.03 -9.97 -10.14
CA GLN A 118 -6.93 -10.91 -10.42
C GLN A 118 -6.09 -11.20 -9.16
N ALA A 119 -6.73 -11.15 -8.00
CA ALA A 119 -6.07 -11.52 -6.76
C ALA A 119 -5.65 -13.00 -6.78
N SER A 120 -4.56 -13.32 -6.12
CA SER A 120 -4.06 -14.69 -5.94
C SER A 120 -4.82 -15.47 -4.86
N THR A 121 -5.62 -14.76 -4.05
CA THR A 121 -6.35 -15.30 -2.90
C THR A 121 -7.84 -14.98 -3.07
N LEU A 122 -8.71 -15.93 -2.72
CA LEU A 122 -10.15 -15.74 -2.81
C LEU A 122 -10.62 -14.61 -1.88
N LEU A 123 -11.64 -13.87 -2.29
CA LEU A 123 -12.22 -12.77 -1.52
C LEU A 123 -12.61 -13.20 -0.11
N GLU A 124 -13.24 -14.38 0.02
CA GLU A 124 -13.70 -14.93 1.28
C GLU A 124 -12.54 -15.25 2.23
N ASP A 125 -11.40 -15.71 1.70
CA ASP A 125 -10.21 -16.01 2.49
C ASP A 125 -9.55 -14.73 2.98
N VAL A 126 -9.48 -13.70 2.15
CA VAL A 126 -8.98 -12.37 2.54
C VAL A 126 -9.88 -11.76 3.60
N ALA A 127 -11.20 -11.81 3.43
CA ALA A 127 -12.15 -11.27 4.39
C ALA A 127 -12.03 -11.95 5.76
N ARG A 128 -11.92 -13.28 5.79
CA ARG A 128 -11.74 -14.04 7.05
C ARG A 128 -10.44 -13.72 7.79
N THR A 129 -9.45 -13.20 7.11
CA THR A 129 -8.17 -12.84 7.71
C THR A 129 -8.27 -11.60 8.61
N VAL A 130 -9.25 -10.72 8.36
CA VAL A 130 -9.38 -9.42 9.05
C VAL A 130 -10.65 -9.30 9.91
N LEU A 131 -11.46 -10.36 9.95
CA LEU A 131 -12.64 -10.48 10.82
C LEU A 131 -12.25 -11.08 12.18
#